data_12fd2dc55fa927a9aeb704d8dd2c5663
#
_entry.id   12fd2dc55fa927a9aeb704d8dd2c5663
#
_cell.length_a   1.000
_cell.length_b   1.000
_cell.length_c   1.000
_cell.angle_alpha   90.00
_cell.angle_beta   90.00
_cell.angle_gamma   90.00
#
_symmetry.space_group_name_H-M   'P 1'
#
loop_
_entity.id
_entity.type
_entity.pdbx_description
1 polymer ?
#
loop_
_entity_poly.entity_id
_entity_poly.type
_entity_poly.pdbx_seq_one_letter_code
_entity_poly.pdbx_strand_id
1 'polypeptide(L)'
;QKWFDEHWQNGTDITEAVLKVMEMHCREFSPYDVYLRSMYEYFKSHEETVSEWEENESVVYKGLSQYQKDGYNSLIQIAEHYSGAFLCDGVGLGKTFVGMMLIERFVKKERKNVVLIVPASARMSVWEVTIKRLIPEILEGFYPFKIINHTDLLLDRNQNLMNQIAQQAEIIIIDEAHHFRNRSSNRYRKLFDMMQAGCKKQMFMLTATPINNSFLDLQHLIELFTHRQEDYFSAAPLGIHSLAGHFKKMEKQLDQVSGTAISDSLDISGDIIRADKLVTELVVQRSRAYVKRSLLTEQGNNVLFSERKPPTVANYSLEKSYGRLIKDFKESFDRKDKNGKTIPILSLAIYSPYSDDYFIGDKSKMDEMVTGRQQQVVNLIRILLLK
;
A
#
# COMPACT_ATOMS: atom_id res chain seq x y z
N GLN A 1 -71.56 -9.98 -3.09
CA GLN A 1 -72.03 -9.11 -2.03
C GLN A 1 -72.14 -9.87 -0.69
N LYS A 2 -72.81 -11.05 -0.63
CA LYS A 2 -72.95 -11.88 0.57
C LYS A 2 -71.61 -12.30 1.22
N TRP A 3 -70.57 -12.63 0.41
CA TRP A 3 -69.23 -12.95 0.85
C TRP A 3 -68.52 -11.75 1.46
N PHE A 4 -68.68 -10.57 0.85
CA PHE A 4 -68.11 -9.35 1.35
C PHE A 4 -68.72 -8.92 2.68
N ASP A 5 -70.07 -8.99 2.81
CA ASP A 5 -70.79 -8.63 4.02
C ASP A 5 -70.43 -9.58 5.20
N GLU A 6 -70.27 -10.88 4.96
CA GLU A 6 -69.87 -11.85 5.97
C GLU A 6 -68.43 -11.58 6.46
N HIS A 7 -67.50 -11.23 5.57
CA HIS A 7 -66.11 -10.94 5.94
C HIS A 7 -66.01 -9.56 6.61
N TRP A 8 -66.79 -8.61 6.17
CA TRP A 8 -66.82 -7.27 6.77
C TRP A 8 -67.36 -7.28 8.21
N GLN A 9 -68.36 -8.10 8.51
CA GLN A 9 -68.93 -8.23 9.86
C GLN A 9 -67.97 -8.99 10.81
N ASN A 10 -67.16 -9.84 10.29
CA ASN A 10 -66.17 -10.61 11.06
C ASN A 10 -64.78 -9.94 11.08
N GLY A 11 -64.63 -8.83 10.40
CA GLY A 11 -63.36 -8.08 10.34
C GLY A 11 -63.11 -7.34 11.65
N THR A 12 -61.88 -7.37 12.12
CA THR A 12 -61.42 -6.55 13.25
C THR A 12 -61.06 -5.17 12.72
N ASP A 13 -61.58 -4.12 13.32
CA ASP A 13 -61.19 -2.76 12.97
C ASP A 13 -59.76 -2.49 13.43
N ILE A 14 -58.86 -2.34 12.44
CA ILE A 14 -57.44 -2.05 12.66
C ILE A 14 -57.09 -0.59 12.37
N THR A 15 -58.08 0.27 12.16
CA THR A 15 -57.87 1.66 11.75
C THR A 15 -57.00 2.42 12.73
N GLU A 16 -57.24 2.30 14.03
CA GLU A 16 -56.39 2.94 15.05
C GLU A 16 -54.96 2.44 15.04
N ALA A 17 -54.73 1.14 14.85
CA ALA A 17 -53.41 0.56 14.78
C ALA A 17 -52.64 1.03 13.54
N VAL A 18 -53.34 1.10 12.39
CA VAL A 18 -52.77 1.60 11.13
C VAL A 18 -52.46 3.10 11.23
N LEU A 19 -53.38 3.90 11.77
CA LEU A 19 -53.14 5.33 12.00
C LEU A 19 -51.95 5.58 12.91
N LYS A 20 -51.83 4.80 13.98
CA LYS A 20 -50.68 4.89 14.90
C LYS A 20 -49.34 4.55 14.23
N VAL A 21 -49.32 3.57 13.33
CA VAL A 21 -48.16 3.24 12.53
C VAL A 21 -47.87 4.36 11.52
N MET A 22 -48.88 4.90 10.86
CA MET A 22 -48.73 6.03 9.94
C MET A 22 -48.23 7.29 10.66
N GLU A 23 -48.77 7.61 11.82
CA GLU A 23 -48.30 8.74 12.64
C GLU A 23 -46.85 8.58 13.07
N MET A 24 -46.41 7.35 13.41
CA MET A 24 -45.00 7.08 13.69
C MET A 24 -44.09 7.26 12.48
N HIS A 25 -44.57 6.93 11.26
CA HIS A 25 -43.80 7.06 10.03
C HIS A 25 -43.87 8.48 9.42
N CYS A 26 -44.92 9.22 9.68
CA CYS A 26 -45.12 10.59 9.20
C CYS A 26 -44.71 11.66 10.23
N ARG A 27 -44.02 11.28 11.31
CA ARG A 27 -43.50 12.25 12.27
C ARG A 27 -42.49 13.18 11.56
N GLU A 28 -42.74 14.47 11.64
CA GLU A 28 -41.78 15.48 11.22
C GLU A 28 -40.55 15.36 12.15
N PHE A 29 -39.47 14.85 11.63
CA PHE A 29 -38.22 14.88 12.34
C PHE A 29 -37.57 16.24 12.16
N SER A 30 -37.09 16.83 13.24
CA SER A 30 -36.30 18.05 13.12
C SER A 30 -35.05 17.82 12.27
N PRO A 31 -34.53 18.83 11.57
CA PRO A 31 -33.26 18.70 10.86
C PRO A 31 -32.13 18.18 11.75
N TYR A 32 -32.19 18.47 13.05
CA TYR A 32 -31.27 17.98 14.06
C TYR A 32 -31.43 16.48 14.31
N ASP A 33 -32.64 15.95 14.40
CA ASP A 33 -32.91 14.51 14.58
C ASP A 33 -32.46 13.73 13.35
N VAL A 34 -32.67 14.25 12.15
CA VAL A 34 -32.19 13.67 10.89
C VAL A 34 -30.68 13.67 10.87
N TYR A 35 -30.03 14.76 11.29
CA TYR A 35 -28.59 14.86 11.41
C TYR A 35 -28.04 13.85 12.43
N LEU A 36 -28.58 13.80 13.63
CA LEU A 36 -28.19 12.84 14.67
C LEU A 36 -28.36 11.40 14.21
N ARG A 37 -29.47 11.09 13.54
CA ARG A 37 -29.73 9.75 13.01
C ARG A 37 -28.74 9.39 11.90
N SER A 38 -28.47 10.33 10.99
CA SER A 38 -27.48 10.13 9.94
C SER A 38 -26.07 9.93 10.51
N MET A 39 -25.71 10.73 11.52
CA MET A 39 -24.45 10.56 12.25
C MET A 39 -24.41 9.21 12.98
N TYR A 40 -25.48 8.83 13.67
CA TYR A 40 -25.57 7.54 14.33
C TYR A 40 -25.42 6.37 13.36
N GLU A 41 -26.14 6.36 12.22
CA GLU A 41 -26.01 5.29 11.22
C GLU A 41 -24.64 5.30 10.55
N TYR A 42 -24.04 6.48 10.34
CA TYR A 42 -22.68 6.61 9.85
C TYR A 42 -21.65 6.04 10.84
N PHE A 43 -21.75 6.40 12.11
CA PHE A 43 -20.84 5.90 13.14
C PHE A 43 -21.15 4.48 13.58
N LYS A 44 -22.39 4.03 13.53
CA LYS A 44 -22.77 2.65 13.84
C LYS A 44 -22.12 1.65 12.89
N SER A 45 -21.95 2.00 11.62
CA SER A 45 -21.15 1.20 10.68
C SER A 45 -19.66 1.24 11.01
N HIS A 46 -19.23 2.22 11.83
CA HIS A 46 -17.86 2.40 12.33
C HIS A 46 -17.71 2.02 13.81
N GLU A 47 -18.80 1.77 14.54
CA GLU A 47 -18.75 1.16 15.86
C GLU A 47 -18.41 -0.31 15.70
N GLU A 48 -17.12 -0.54 15.74
CA GLU A 48 -16.53 -1.85 15.78
C GLU A 48 -16.86 -2.50 17.12
N THR A 49 -17.66 -3.53 17.07
CA THR A 49 -17.68 -4.49 18.16
C THR A 49 -16.31 -5.17 18.17
N VAL A 50 -15.38 -4.60 18.95
CA VAL A 50 -14.17 -5.31 19.36
C VAL A 50 -14.69 -6.62 19.95
N SER A 51 -14.34 -7.74 19.36
CA SER A 51 -14.85 -8.99 19.87
C SER A 51 -14.20 -9.28 21.22
N GLU A 52 -14.93 -9.93 22.11
CA GLU A 52 -14.42 -10.35 23.42
C GLU A 52 -13.06 -11.08 23.33
N TRP A 53 -12.79 -11.69 22.18
CA TRP A 53 -11.52 -12.37 21.93
C TRP A 53 -10.34 -11.39 21.84
N GLU A 54 -10.47 -10.27 21.10
CA GLU A 54 -9.41 -9.27 21.00
C GLU A 54 -9.05 -8.72 22.37
N GLU A 55 -10.03 -8.45 23.22
CA GLU A 55 -9.81 -7.88 24.55
C GLU A 55 -9.27 -8.91 25.55
N ASN A 56 -9.81 -10.10 25.56
CA ASN A 56 -9.55 -11.08 26.60
C ASN A 56 -8.42 -12.06 26.28
N GLU A 57 -8.30 -12.50 25.02
CA GLU A 57 -7.41 -13.58 24.63
C GLU A 57 -6.20 -13.13 23.82
N SER A 58 -6.33 -12.07 22.99
CA SER A 58 -5.24 -11.61 22.13
C SER A 58 -4.08 -11.02 22.94
N VAL A 59 -2.89 -11.53 22.70
CA VAL A 59 -1.65 -11.00 23.28
C VAL A 59 -1.21 -9.73 22.56
N VAL A 60 -1.38 -9.70 21.22
CA VAL A 60 -0.95 -8.57 20.40
C VAL A 60 -1.85 -7.36 20.63
N TYR A 61 -3.17 -7.54 20.67
CA TYR A 61 -4.14 -6.45 20.81
C TYR A 61 -3.93 -5.63 22.09
N LYS A 62 -3.60 -6.30 23.20
CA LYS A 62 -3.30 -5.61 24.48
C LYS A 62 -2.09 -4.70 24.41
N GLY A 63 -1.14 -4.99 23.53
CA GLY A 63 0.06 -4.18 23.31
C GLY A 63 -0.09 -3.08 22.27
N LEU A 64 -1.23 -2.99 21.57
CA LEU A 64 -1.46 -1.97 20.56
C LEU A 64 -1.90 -0.64 21.20
N SER A 65 -1.35 0.48 20.70
CA SER A 65 -1.86 1.81 20.99
C SER A 65 -3.24 2.00 20.33
N GLN A 66 -4.05 2.94 20.83
CA GLN A 66 -5.41 3.16 20.31
C GLN A 66 -5.42 3.39 18.80
N TYR A 67 -4.56 4.25 18.28
CA TYR A 67 -4.49 4.48 16.83
C TYR A 67 -4.15 3.21 16.02
N GLN A 68 -3.40 2.25 16.58
CA GLN A 68 -3.10 0.98 15.93
C GLN A 68 -4.31 0.05 15.94
N LYS A 69 -5.07 0.03 17.04
CA LYS A 69 -6.34 -0.67 17.17
C LYS A 69 -7.35 -0.16 16.14
N ASP A 70 -7.52 1.17 16.06
CA ASP A 70 -8.40 1.80 15.07
C ASP A 70 -8.00 1.41 13.63
N GLY A 71 -6.68 1.42 13.36
CA GLY A 71 -6.19 1.02 12.04
C GLY A 71 -6.39 -0.46 11.72
N TYR A 72 -6.19 -1.33 12.69
CA TYR A 72 -6.44 -2.75 12.54
C TYR A 72 -7.93 -3.01 12.22
N ASN A 73 -8.82 -2.40 12.98
CA ASN A 73 -10.24 -2.54 12.80
C ASN A 73 -10.68 -2.04 11.42
N SER A 74 -10.26 -0.84 11.02
CA SER A 74 -10.55 -0.32 9.69
C SER A 74 -10.06 -1.26 8.58
N LEU A 75 -8.87 -1.86 8.72
CA LEU A 75 -8.36 -2.83 7.74
C LEU A 75 -9.26 -4.07 7.61
N ILE A 76 -9.76 -4.58 8.74
CA ILE A 76 -10.67 -5.74 8.73
C ILE A 76 -11.96 -5.40 7.98
N GLN A 77 -12.62 -4.28 8.33
CA GLN A 77 -13.86 -3.85 7.68
C GLN A 77 -13.67 -3.64 6.17
N ILE A 78 -12.60 -2.94 5.77
CA ILE A 78 -12.28 -2.71 4.36
C ILE A 78 -12.08 -4.03 3.62
N ALA A 79 -11.29 -4.95 4.19
CA ALA A 79 -10.99 -6.23 3.54
C ALA A 79 -12.21 -7.17 3.48
N GLU A 80 -13.08 -7.13 4.48
CA GLU A 80 -14.35 -7.86 4.45
C GLU A 80 -15.26 -7.38 3.30
N HIS A 81 -15.25 -6.07 3.04
CA HIS A 81 -16.09 -5.47 2.01
C HIS A 81 -15.46 -5.57 0.61
N TYR A 82 -14.16 -5.26 0.50
CA TYR A 82 -13.47 -5.13 -0.80
C TYR A 82 -12.43 -6.20 -1.08
N SER A 83 -12.24 -7.19 -0.20
CA SER A 83 -11.23 -8.25 -0.32
C SER A 83 -9.76 -7.76 -0.32
N GLY A 84 -9.53 -6.48 -0.14
CA GLY A 84 -8.19 -5.88 -0.06
C GLY A 84 -8.18 -4.56 0.69
N ALA A 85 -7.13 -4.31 1.48
CA ALA A 85 -6.97 -3.10 2.28
C ALA A 85 -5.51 -2.67 2.36
N PHE A 86 -5.29 -1.35 2.51
CA PHE A 86 -3.97 -0.76 2.62
C PHE A 86 -3.76 -0.09 3.96
N LEU A 87 -2.63 -0.40 4.62
CA LEU A 87 -2.11 0.38 5.73
C LEU A 87 -0.93 1.23 5.27
N CYS A 88 -1.18 2.52 5.10
CA CYS A 88 -0.22 3.47 4.55
C CYS A 88 0.34 4.44 5.58
N ASP A 89 0.45 4.01 6.82
CA ASP A 89 1.07 4.78 7.88
C ASP A 89 2.54 5.09 7.61
N GLY A 90 2.99 6.24 8.07
CA GLY A 90 4.38 6.65 7.94
C GLY A 90 5.37 5.64 8.54
N VAL A 91 6.64 5.75 8.15
CA VAL A 91 7.72 4.93 8.71
C VAL A 91 7.83 5.17 10.22
N GLY A 92 7.96 4.07 10.99
CA GLY A 92 8.10 4.13 12.45
C GLY A 92 6.76 4.20 13.23
N LEU A 93 5.61 4.18 12.57
CA LEU A 93 4.29 4.15 13.24
C LEU A 93 3.80 2.73 13.59
N GLY A 94 4.66 1.73 13.49
CA GLY A 94 4.37 0.39 13.97
C GLY A 94 3.44 -0.45 13.09
N LYS A 95 3.51 -0.29 11.77
CA LYS A 95 2.79 -1.15 10.80
C LYS A 95 2.97 -2.64 11.08
N THR A 96 4.16 -3.04 11.51
CA THR A 96 4.47 -4.43 11.87
C THR A 96 3.57 -4.94 12.99
N PHE A 97 3.26 -4.13 14.01
CA PHE A 97 2.39 -4.56 15.11
C PHE A 97 0.94 -4.73 14.65
N VAL A 98 0.45 -3.87 13.76
CA VAL A 98 -0.86 -4.07 13.13
C VAL A 98 -0.86 -5.33 12.27
N GLY A 99 0.20 -5.57 11.50
CA GLY A 99 0.37 -6.83 10.75
C GLY A 99 0.42 -8.07 11.65
N MET A 100 1.07 -7.97 12.82
CA MET A 100 1.08 -9.03 13.85
C MET A 100 -0.33 -9.32 14.37
N MET A 101 -1.14 -8.29 14.58
CA MET A 101 -2.53 -8.45 15.02
C MET A 101 -3.38 -9.16 13.96
N LEU A 102 -3.20 -8.81 12.68
CA LEU A 102 -3.84 -9.52 11.55
C LEU A 102 -3.45 -11.00 11.55
N ILE A 103 -2.15 -11.31 11.72
CA ILE A 103 -1.66 -12.68 11.77
C ILE A 103 -2.31 -13.43 12.96
N GLU A 104 -2.27 -12.85 14.14
CA GLU A 104 -2.84 -13.49 15.34
C GLU A 104 -4.32 -13.80 15.15
N ARG A 105 -5.12 -12.84 14.69
CA ARG A 105 -6.55 -13.03 14.41
C ARG A 105 -6.78 -14.16 13.43
N PHE A 106 -6.24 -14.04 12.23
CA PHE A 106 -6.55 -14.98 11.18
C PHE A 106 -6.00 -16.39 11.45
N VAL A 107 -4.82 -16.50 12.06
CA VAL A 107 -4.20 -17.79 12.35
C VAL A 107 -4.80 -18.45 13.59
N LYS A 108 -4.91 -17.72 14.70
CA LYS A 108 -5.32 -18.31 15.99
C LYS A 108 -6.83 -18.36 16.16
N LYS A 109 -7.54 -17.27 15.86
CA LYS A 109 -9.00 -17.17 16.04
C LYS A 109 -9.75 -17.79 14.87
N GLU A 110 -9.41 -17.42 13.65
CA GLU A 110 -10.18 -17.83 12.47
C GLU A 110 -9.65 -19.12 11.80
N ARG A 111 -8.47 -19.60 12.20
CA ARG A 111 -7.81 -20.82 11.67
C ARG A 111 -7.63 -20.81 10.15
N LYS A 112 -7.48 -19.63 9.55
CA LYS A 112 -7.25 -19.42 8.13
C LYS A 112 -5.79 -19.62 7.74
N ASN A 113 -5.57 -20.02 6.49
CA ASN A 113 -4.25 -20.14 5.91
C ASN A 113 -3.68 -18.76 5.58
N VAL A 114 -2.71 -18.31 6.36
CA VAL A 114 -2.10 -16.99 6.22
C VAL A 114 -0.72 -17.07 5.60
N VAL A 115 -0.49 -16.24 4.59
CA VAL A 115 0.82 -16.06 3.95
C VAL A 115 1.30 -14.64 4.18
N LEU A 116 2.44 -14.51 4.85
CA LEU A 116 3.13 -13.25 5.05
C LEU A 116 4.28 -13.12 4.04
N ILE A 117 4.23 -12.09 3.21
CA ILE A 117 5.22 -11.80 2.17
C ILE A 117 6.03 -10.57 2.57
N VAL A 118 7.33 -10.72 2.75
CA VAL A 118 8.20 -9.67 3.33
C VAL A 118 9.48 -9.48 2.53
N PRO A 119 10.15 -8.32 2.63
CA PRO A 119 11.52 -8.16 2.17
C PRO A 119 12.46 -9.13 2.90
N ALA A 120 13.43 -9.70 2.18
CA ALA A 120 14.39 -10.64 2.77
C ALA A 120 15.15 -10.04 3.98
N SER A 121 15.46 -8.75 3.93
CA SER A 121 16.10 -8.00 5.03
C SER A 121 15.22 -7.89 6.28
N ALA A 122 13.90 -7.82 6.13
CA ALA A 122 12.97 -7.66 7.25
C ALA A 122 12.53 -9.01 7.86
N ARG A 123 12.67 -10.11 7.12
CA ARG A 123 12.18 -11.41 7.56
C ARG A 123 12.74 -11.81 8.92
N MET A 124 14.06 -12.00 9.02
CA MET A 124 14.70 -12.48 10.25
C MET A 124 14.84 -11.39 11.30
N SER A 125 15.12 -10.15 10.87
CA SER A 125 15.46 -9.03 11.77
C SER A 125 14.25 -8.38 12.41
N VAL A 126 13.09 -8.44 11.76
CA VAL A 126 11.87 -7.76 12.22
C VAL A 126 10.75 -8.77 12.47
N TRP A 127 10.31 -9.49 11.44
CA TRP A 127 9.10 -10.31 11.52
C TRP A 127 9.29 -11.55 12.38
N GLU A 128 10.27 -12.41 12.11
CA GLU A 128 10.49 -13.64 12.89
C GLU A 128 10.84 -13.34 14.35
N VAL A 129 11.63 -12.29 14.62
CA VAL A 129 11.94 -11.86 15.99
C VAL A 129 10.69 -11.40 16.71
N THR A 130 9.83 -10.63 16.04
CA THR A 130 8.58 -10.12 16.64
C THR A 130 7.57 -11.26 16.88
N ILE A 131 7.42 -12.18 15.93
CA ILE A 131 6.57 -13.36 16.06
C ILE A 131 7.05 -14.22 17.25
N LYS A 132 8.36 -14.53 17.31
CA LYS A 132 8.95 -15.31 18.43
C LYS A 132 8.72 -14.66 19.78
N ARG A 133 8.67 -13.34 19.84
CA ARG A 133 8.44 -12.59 21.08
C ARG A 133 6.99 -12.57 21.51
N LEU A 134 6.04 -12.40 20.57
CA LEU A 134 4.64 -12.16 20.89
C LEU A 134 3.76 -13.41 20.77
N ILE A 135 3.97 -14.22 19.74
CA ILE A 135 3.16 -15.39 19.39
C ILE A 135 4.04 -16.55 18.85
N PRO A 136 5.02 -17.05 19.66
CA PRO A 136 6.00 -18.04 19.21
C PRO A 136 5.38 -19.32 18.68
N GLU A 137 4.24 -19.73 19.21
CA GLU A 137 3.53 -20.95 18.84
C GLU A 137 3.12 -21.00 17.36
N ILE A 138 2.99 -19.86 16.71
CA ILE A 138 2.65 -19.80 15.26
C ILE A 138 3.77 -20.37 14.39
N LEU A 139 5.03 -20.32 14.85
CA LEU A 139 6.17 -20.86 14.12
C LEU A 139 6.42 -22.36 14.38
N GLU A 140 5.73 -22.97 15.34
CA GLU A 140 5.93 -24.39 15.73
C GLU A 140 5.30 -25.39 14.73
N GLY A 141 4.73 -24.91 13.62
CA GLY A 141 4.24 -25.73 12.51
C GLY A 141 2.82 -26.29 12.67
N PHE A 142 2.16 -26.07 13.80
CA PHE A 142 0.77 -26.51 14.03
C PHE A 142 -0.28 -25.55 13.45
N TYR A 143 0.14 -24.35 13.11
CA TYR A 143 -0.75 -23.31 12.59
C TYR A 143 -0.60 -23.15 11.08
N PRO A 144 -1.67 -22.81 10.37
CA PRO A 144 -1.67 -22.61 8.92
C PRO A 144 -1.03 -21.25 8.53
N PHE A 145 0.25 -21.09 8.85
CA PHE A 145 1.03 -19.86 8.62
C PHE A 145 2.30 -20.13 7.82
N LYS A 146 2.55 -19.31 6.83
CA LYS A 146 3.78 -19.31 6.03
C LYS A 146 4.36 -17.90 5.90
N ILE A 147 5.68 -17.79 6.06
CA ILE A 147 6.41 -16.56 5.76
C ILE A 147 7.34 -16.79 4.58
N ILE A 148 7.25 -15.95 3.56
CA ILE A 148 8.06 -16.01 2.35
C ILE A 148 8.66 -14.64 2.04
N ASN A 149 9.81 -14.64 1.35
CA ASN A 149 10.41 -13.39 0.90
C ASN A 149 9.80 -12.96 -0.44
N HIS A 150 9.84 -11.66 -0.75
CA HIS A 150 9.46 -11.14 -2.07
C HIS A 150 10.21 -11.84 -3.23
N THR A 151 11.45 -12.25 -2.98
CA THR A 151 12.30 -12.94 -3.96
C THR A 151 11.95 -14.41 -4.14
N ASP A 152 11.34 -15.05 -3.13
CA ASP A 152 10.99 -16.47 -3.19
C ASP A 152 9.95 -16.77 -4.25
N LEU A 153 9.11 -15.78 -4.59
CA LEU A 153 8.15 -15.83 -5.70
C LEU A 153 8.81 -16.06 -7.08
N LEU A 154 10.08 -15.70 -7.21
CA LEU A 154 10.83 -15.76 -8.48
C LEU A 154 11.69 -17.01 -8.62
N LEU A 155 11.82 -17.82 -7.57
CA LEU A 155 12.72 -18.97 -7.55
C LEU A 155 12.02 -20.21 -8.12
N ASP A 156 12.47 -20.68 -9.27
CA ASP A 156 11.91 -21.86 -9.94
C ASP A 156 11.97 -23.13 -9.07
N ARG A 157 13.00 -23.27 -8.24
CA ARG A 157 13.14 -24.38 -7.27
C ARG A 157 12.00 -24.46 -6.26
N ASN A 158 11.30 -23.35 -6.03
CA ASN A 158 10.19 -23.25 -5.08
C ASN A 158 8.80 -23.34 -5.76
N GLN A 159 8.74 -23.58 -7.08
CA GLN A 159 7.49 -23.49 -7.84
C GLN A 159 6.40 -24.38 -7.28
N ASN A 160 6.70 -25.63 -6.94
CA ASN A 160 5.70 -26.56 -6.37
C ASN A 160 5.18 -26.08 -5.00
N LEU A 161 6.09 -25.58 -4.15
CA LEU A 161 5.71 -25.02 -2.86
C LEU A 161 4.86 -23.75 -3.03
N MET A 162 5.23 -22.87 -3.96
CA MET A 162 4.46 -21.66 -4.26
C MET A 162 3.07 -21.99 -4.80
N ASN A 163 2.94 -23.03 -5.64
CA ASN A 163 1.66 -23.49 -6.14
C ASN A 163 0.77 -24.05 -5.00
N GLN A 164 1.33 -24.83 -4.08
CA GLN A 164 0.60 -25.32 -2.91
C GLN A 164 0.13 -24.16 -2.01
N ILE A 165 1.02 -23.22 -1.73
CA ILE A 165 0.70 -22.02 -0.95
C ILE A 165 -0.41 -21.23 -1.66
N ALA A 166 -0.30 -21.03 -2.96
CA ALA A 166 -1.27 -20.30 -3.76
C ALA A 166 -2.66 -20.94 -3.72
N GLN A 167 -2.74 -22.27 -3.72
CA GLN A 167 -4.02 -23.01 -3.65
C GLN A 167 -4.67 -22.94 -2.26
N GLN A 168 -3.87 -22.93 -1.21
CA GLN A 168 -4.36 -23.00 0.17
C GLN A 168 -4.54 -21.66 0.85
N ALA A 169 -3.80 -20.62 0.42
CA ALA A 169 -3.84 -19.31 1.05
C ALA A 169 -5.24 -18.68 0.98
N GLU A 170 -5.70 -18.19 2.12
CA GLU A 170 -6.95 -17.43 2.26
C GLU A 170 -6.65 -15.96 2.56
N ILE A 171 -5.57 -15.71 3.32
CA ILE A 171 -5.14 -14.38 3.71
C ILE A 171 -3.70 -14.15 3.22
N ILE A 172 -3.49 -13.05 2.52
CA ILE A 172 -2.16 -12.61 2.08
C ILE A 172 -1.86 -11.26 2.72
N ILE A 173 -0.78 -11.20 3.50
CA ILE A 173 -0.28 -9.98 4.13
C ILE A 173 1.07 -9.65 3.47
N ILE A 174 1.21 -8.44 2.97
CA ILE A 174 2.42 -8.02 2.24
C ILE A 174 3.03 -6.82 2.96
N ASP A 175 4.24 -6.98 3.46
CA ASP A 175 5.04 -5.86 3.95
C ASP A 175 5.83 -5.22 2.81
N GLU A 176 5.96 -3.89 2.84
CA GLU A 176 6.56 -3.08 1.77
C GLU A 176 5.94 -3.38 0.39
N ALA A 177 4.59 -3.36 0.35
CA ALA A 177 3.81 -3.72 -0.84
C ALA A 177 4.16 -2.88 -2.09
N HIS A 178 4.76 -1.71 -1.93
CA HIS A 178 5.22 -0.87 -3.04
C HIS A 178 6.20 -1.59 -4.00
N HIS A 179 6.84 -2.68 -3.58
CA HIS A 179 7.65 -3.51 -4.44
C HIS A 179 6.86 -4.24 -5.55
N PHE A 180 5.54 -4.30 -5.43
CA PHE A 180 4.65 -4.96 -6.39
C PHE A 180 3.88 -4.00 -7.31
N ARG A 181 4.17 -2.70 -7.27
CA ARG A 181 3.48 -1.67 -8.07
C ARG A 181 3.71 -1.75 -9.58
N ASN A 182 4.77 -2.44 -10.04
CA ASN A 182 5.08 -2.55 -11.47
C ASN A 182 4.43 -3.80 -12.06
N ARG A 183 3.34 -3.60 -12.82
CA ARG A 183 2.56 -4.66 -13.49
C ARG A 183 3.39 -5.52 -14.47
N SER A 184 4.43 -4.95 -15.09
CA SER A 184 5.27 -5.68 -16.03
C SER A 184 6.34 -6.55 -15.36
N SER A 185 6.56 -6.38 -14.05
CA SER A 185 7.55 -7.16 -13.31
C SER A 185 7.12 -8.62 -13.12
N ASN A 186 8.08 -9.54 -13.17
CA ASN A 186 7.82 -10.96 -12.90
C ASN A 186 7.27 -11.19 -11.48
N ARG A 187 7.70 -10.37 -10.52
CA ARG A 187 7.22 -10.43 -9.13
C ARG A 187 5.72 -10.13 -9.05
N TYR A 188 5.27 -9.08 -9.72
CA TYR A 188 3.84 -8.75 -9.80
C TYR A 188 3.04 -9.88 -10.43
N ARG A 189 3.50 -10.42 -11.58
CA ARG A 189 2.80 -11.50 -12.29
C ARG A 189 2.63 -12.74 -11.41
N LYS A 190 3.69 -13.16 -10.74
CA LYS A 190 3.65 -14.32 -9.83
C LYS A 190 2.70 -14.11 -8.65
N LEU A 191 2.68 -12.90 -8.06
CA LEU A 191 1.71 -12.56 -7.01
C LEU A 191 0.27 -12.54 -7.55
N PHE A 192 0.07 -11.99 -8.75
CA PHE A 192 -1.23 -11.97 -9.40
C PHE A 192 -1.76 -13.38 -9.67
N ASP A 193 -0.91 -14.27 -10.18
CA ASP A 193 -1.23 -15.69 -10.37
C ASP A 193 -1.60 -16.37 -9.04
N MET A 194 -0.86 -16.06 -7.96
CA MET A 194 -1.15 -16.54 -6.61
C MET A 194 -2.51 -16.07 -6.12
N MET A 195 -2.89 -14.83 -6.40
CA MET A 195 -4.20 -14.29 -6.02
C MET A 195 -5.36 -14.98 -6.75
N GLN A 196 -5.15 -15.41 -7.98
CA GLN A 196 -6.17 -16.08 -8.78
C GLN A 196 -6.32 -17.58 -8.47
N ALA A 197 -5.32 -18.21 -7.85
CA ALA A 197 -5.31 -19.65 -7.61
C ALA A 197 -6.17 -20.05 -6.39
N GLY A 198 -6.90 -21.14 -6.46
CA GLY A 198 -7.63 -21.72 -5.33
C GLY A 198 -8.84 -20.91 -4.87
N CYS A 199 -8.95 -20.69 -3.55
CA CYS A 199 -10.08 -19.98 -2.95
C CYS A 199 -9.98 -18.44 -3.09
N LYS A 200 -11.11 -17.76 -2.83
CA LYS A 200 -11.13 -16.29 -2.70
C LYS A 200 -10.23 -15.87 -1.55
N LYS A 201 -9.37 -14.88 -1.81
CA LYS A 201 -8.38 -14.38 -0.85
C LYS A 201 -8.67 -12.97 -0.40
N GLN A 202 -8.29 -12.66 0.82
CA GLN A 202 -8.20 -11.29 1.31
C GLN A 202 -6.73 -10.85 1.33
N MET A 203 -6.46 -9.62 0.92
CA MET A 203 -5.11 -9.06 0.82
C MET A 203 -4.95 -7.83 1.70
N PHE A 204 -3.92 -7.84 2.54
CA PHE A 204 -3.53 -6.70 3.37
C PHE A 204 -2.16 -6.19 2.95
N MET A 205 -2.08 -4.94 2.56
CA MET A 205 -0.86 -4.31 2.04
C MET A 205 -0.34 -3.26 3.01
N LEU A 206 0.84 -3.51 3.56
CA LEU A 206 1.52 -2.61 4.48
C LEU A 206 2.61 -1.87 3.69
N THR A 207 2.52 -0.55 3.59
CA THR A 207 3.52 0.27 2.90
C THR A 207 3.44 1.72 3.37
N ALA A 208 4.57 2.42 3.41
CA ALA A 208 4.55 3.85 3.71
C ALA A 208 4.24 4.70 2.47
N THR A 209 4.43 4.15 1.28
CA THR A 209 4.36 4.88 0.00
C THR A 209 3.62 4.06 -1.05
N PRO A 210 2.27 4.04 -1.03
CA PRO A 210 1.49 3.30 -2.02
C PRO A 210 1.61 3.92 -3.42
N ILE A 211 1.85 5.22 -3.48
CA ILE A 211 2.06 6.02 -4.69
C ILE A 211 3.48 6.61 -4.63
N ASN A 212 4.25 6.45 -5.69
CA ASN A 212 5.60 7.01 -5.77
C ASN A 212 5.77 7.95 -6.97
N ASN A 213 5.48 7.48 -8.17
CA ASN A 213 5.68 8.25 -9.40
C ASN A 213 4.37 8.59 -10.11
N SER A 214 3.33 7.79 -9.94
CA SER A 214 2.06 7.89 -10.66
C SER A 214 0.95 7.20 -9.87
N PHE A 215 -0.29 7.62 -10.08
CA PHE A 215 -1.46 6.91 -9.54
C PHE A 215 -1.60 5.48 -10.08
N LEU A 216 -0.97 5.18 -11.22
CA LEU A 216 -0.88 3.81 -11.73
C LEU A 216 -0.20 2.84 -10.75
N ASP A 217 0.69 3.33 -9.90
CA ASP A 217 1.30 2.51 -8.83
C ASP A 217 0.23 1.93 -7.91
N LEU A 218 -0.71 2.76 -7.45
CA LEU A 218 -1.82 2.34 -6.60
C LEU A 218 -2.85 1.50 -7.38
N GLN A 219 -3.18 1.90 -8.61
CA GLN A 219 -4.07 1.11 -9.48
C GLN A 219 -3.57 -0.33 -9.61
N HIS A 220 -2.29 -0.53 -9.93
CA HIS A 220 -1.72 -1.85 -10.09
C HIS A 220 -1.78 -2.69 -8.79
N LEU A 221 -1.61 -2.05 -7.64
CA LEU A 221 -1.77 -2.76 -6.36
C LEU A 221 -3.24 -3.16 -6.11
N ILE A 222 -4.19 -2.30 -6.44
CA ILE A 222 -5.63 -2.60 -6.36
C ILE A 222 -6.00 -3.75 -7.31
N GLU A 223 -5.46 -3.77 -8.52
CA GLU A 223 -5.68 -4.81 -9.51
C GLU A 223 -5.33 -6.22 -9.00
N LEU A 224 -4.43 -6.36 -8.01
CA LEU A 224 -4.07 -7.65 -7.45
C LEU A 224 -5.25 -8.37 -6.80
N PHE A 225 -6.06 -7.66 -6.01
CA PHE A 225 -7.19 -8.27 -5.30
C PHE A 225 -8.53 -8.11 -6.02
N THR A 226 -8.64 -7.15 -6.95
CA THR A 226 -9.81 -7.02 -7.83
C THR A 226 -9.72 -7.91 -9.07
N HIS A 227 -8.61 -8.65 -9.25
CA HIS A 227 -8.36 -9.50 -10.41
C HIS A 227 -8.48 -8.77 -11.75
N ARG A 228 -8.17 -7.45 -11.76
CA ARG A 228 -8.30 -6.55 -12.92
C ARG A 228 -9.73 -6.39 -13.43
N GLN A 229 -10.72 -6.61 -12.58
CA GLN A 229 -12.10 -6.32 -12.93
C GLN A 229 -12.30 -4.81 -12.89
N GLU A 230 -12.59 -4.21 -14.04
CA GLU A 230 -12.71 -2.75 -14.20
C GLU A 230 -13.92 -2.18 -13.43
N ASP A 231 -14.98 -2.94 -13.33
CA ASP A 231 -16.25 -2.58 -12.70
C ASP A 231 -16.39 -3.07 -11.25
N TYR A 232 -15.29 -3.54 -10.65
CA TYR A 232 -15.28 -4.11 -9.29
C TYR A 232 -15.91 -3.18 -8.25
N PHE A 233 -15.74 -1.88 -8.42
CA PHE A 233 -16.25 -0.84 -7.53
C PHE A 233 -17.49 -0.13 -8.08
N SER A 234 -18.26 -0.75 -8.97
CA SER A 234 -19.46 -0.18 -9.58
C SER A 234 -20.63 -0.03 -8.63
N ALA A 235 -20.67 -0.85 -7.56
CA ALA A 235 -21.70 -0.76 -6.53
C ALA A 235 -21.54 0.48 -5.64
N ALA A 236 -22.65 0.92 -5.01
CA ALA A 236 -22.61 1.97 -3.98
C ALA A 236 -21.74 1.49 -2.80
N PRO A 237 -21.01 2.39 -2.13
CA PRO A 237 -21.06 3.86 -2.25
C PRO A 237 -20.12 4.45 -3.32
N LEU A 238 -19.26 3.65 -3.96
CA LEU A 238 -18.19 4.13 -4.86
C LEU A 238 -18.70 4.49 -6.26
N GLY A 239 -19.50 3.62 -6.90
CA GLY A 239 -20.07 3.87 -8.23
C GLY A 239 -19.03 4.00 -9.35
N ILE A 240 -17.88 3.31 -9.24
CA ILE A 240 -16.78 3.37 -10.21
C ILE A 240 -16.90 2.23 -11.20
N HIS A 241 -17.31 2.53 -12.44
CA HIS A 241 -17.51 1.53 -13.50
C HIS A 241 -16.24 1.19 -14.28
N SER A 242 -15.19 2.00 -14.18
CA SER A 242 -13.89 1.70 -14.78
C SER A 242 -12.78 2.19 -13.87
N LEU A 243 -12.03 1.25 -13.32
CA LEU A 243 -10.89 1.54 -12.44
C LEU A 243 -9.80 2.32 -13.20
N ALA A 244 -9.44 1.89 -14.42
CA ALA A 244 -8.46 2.58 -15.24
C ALA A 244 -8.93 3.99 -15.64
N GLY A 245 -10.22 4.13 -15.98
CA GLY A 245 -10.83 5.43 -16.28
C GLY A 245 -10.78 6.40 -15.10
N HIS A 246 -11.03 5.90 -13.90
CA HIS A 246 -10.98 6.67 -12.65
C HIS A 246 -9.55 7.21 -12.40
N PHE A 247 -8.54 6.36 -12.41
CA PHE A 247 -7.15 6.76 -12.19
C PHE A 247 -6.63 7.69 -13.29
N LYS A 248 -7.01 7.47 -14.55
CA LYS A 248 -6.66 8.38 -15.65
C LYS A 248 -7.26 9.77 -15.47
N LYS A 249 -8.47 9.87 -14.88
CA LYS A 249 -9.08 11.16 -14.53
C LYS A 249 -8.29 11.86 -13.42
N MET A 250 -7.88 11.13 -12.40
CA MET A 250 -7.04 11.66 -11.32
C MET A 250 -5.69 12.18 -11.84
N GLU A 251 -5.01 11.44 -12.74
CA GLU A 251 -3.76 11.89 -13.35
C GLU A 251 -3.93 13.18 -14.14
N LYS A 252 -5.00 13.29 -14.94
CA LYS A 252 -5.29 14.54 -15.68
C LYS A 252 -5.52 15.73 -14.76
N GLN A 253 -6.18 15.52 -13.61
CA GLN A 253 -6.36 16.58 -12.61
C GLN A 253 -5.02 17.03 -12.03
N LEU A 254 -4.12 16.08 -11.77
CA LEU A 254 -2.77 16.37 -11.27
C LEU A 254 -1.94 17.15 -12.30
N ASP A 255 -1.98 16.73 -13.58
CA ASP A 255 -1.25 17.41 -14.68
C ASP A 255 -1.71 18.85 -14.87
N GLN A 256 -3.01 19.12 -14.74
CA GLN A 256 -3.56 20.49 -14.82
C GLN A 256 -3.04 21.40 -13.71
N VAL A 257 -2.76 20.85 -12.55
CA VAL A 257 -2.25 21.58 -11.38
C VAL A 257 -0.73 21.74 -11.42
N SER A 258 -0.01 20.77 -11.99
CA SER A 258 1.46 20.77 -12.07
C SER A 258 2.03 21.90 -12.95
N GLY A 259 1.19 22.62 -13.69
CA GLY A 259 1.55 23.83 -14.43
C GLY A 259 1.72 25.08 -13.56
N THR A 260 1.40 25.02 -12.26
CA THR A 260 1.57 26.10 -11.28
C THR A 260 2.86 25.91 -10.45
N ALA A 261 3.32 26.95 -9.76
CA ALA A 261 4.62 26.98 -9.06
C ALA A 261 4.88 25.74 -8.16
N ILE A 262 6.10 25.23 -8.18
CA ILE A 262 6.55 23.95 -7.62
C ILE A 262 6.22 23.77 -6.11
N SER A 263 6.11 24.84 -5.33
CA SER A 263 5.79 24.79 -3.89
C SER A 263 4.33 24.41 -3.62
N ASP A 264 3.41 24.90 -4.46
CA ASP A 264 1.98 24.70 -4.27
C ASP A 264 1.50 23.35 -4.82
N SER A 265 2.24 22.79 -5.79
CA SER A 265 1.89 21.53 -6.45
C SER A 265 1.96 20.29 -5.54
N LEU A 266 2.84 20.28 -4.52
CA LEU A 266 2.98 19.16 -3.58
C LEU A 266 1.81 19.09 -2.58
N ASP A 267 1.33 20.23 -2.11
CA ASP A 267 0.18 20.28 -1.19
C ASP A 267 -1.12 19.91 -1.92
N ILE A 268 -1.31 20.41 -3.14
CA ILE A 268 -2.51 20.15 -3.96
C ILE A 268 -2.59 18.68 -4.41
N SER A 269 -1.45 18.06 -4.74
CA SER A 269 -1.43 16.63 -5.08
C SER A 269 -1.84 15.75 -3.88
N GLY A 270 -1.42 16.12 -2.68
CA GLY A 270 -1.84 15.49 -1.43
C GLY A 270 -3.35 15.63 -1.18
N ASP A 271 -3.92 16.78 -1.48
CA ASP A 271 -5.34 17.04 -1.29
C ASP A 271 -6.23 16.30 -2.32
N ILE A 272 -5.80 16.16 -3.56
CA ILE A 272 -6.49 15.34 -4.58
C ILE A 272 -6.58 13.88 -4.12
N ILE A 273 -5.48 13.33 -3.59
CA ILE A 273 -5.45 11.95 -3.09
C ILE A 273 -6.38 11.78 -1.89
N ARG A 274 -6.38 12.72 -0.96
CA ARG A 274 -7.20 12.67 0.26
C ARG A 274 -8.69 12.88 -0.01
N ALA A 275 -9.03 13.61 -1.08
CA ALA A 275 -10.40 13.87 -1.48
C ALA A 275 -11.00 12.74 -2.33
N ASP A 276 -10.17 11.83 -2.83
CA ASP A 276 -10.64 10.72 -3.66
C ASP A 276 -11.35 9.65 -2.84
N LYS A 277 -12.58 9.32 -3.25
CA LYS A 277 -13.44 8.37 -2.53
C LYS A 277 -12.85 6.96 -2.48
N LEU A 278 -12.27 6.48 -3.59
CA LEU A 278 -11.69 5.13 -3.65
C LEU A 278 -10.48 5.01 -2.73
N VAL A 279 -9.62 6.02 -2.73
CA VAL A 279 -8.46 6.05 -1.85
C VAL A 279 -8.89 6.10 -0.39
N THR A 280 -9.88 6.94 -0.05
CA THR A 280 -10.40 7.07 1.31
C THR A 280 -11.02 5.77 1.82
N GLU A 281 -11.70 5.02 0.95
CA GLU A 281 -12.34 3.76 1.31
C GLU A 281 -11.37 2.57 1.43
N LEU A 282 -10.26 2.57 0.68
CA LEU A 282 -9.34 1.43 0.67
C LEU A 282 -8.09 1.63 1.52
N VAL A 283 -7.75 2.88 1.87
CA VAL A 283 -6.45 3.23 2.45
C VAL A 283 -6.60 3.78 3.86
N VAL A 284 -6.07 3.06 4.81
CA VAL A 284 -5.88 3.53 6.19
C VAL A 284 -4.54 4.25 6.26
N GLN A 285 -4.58 5.57 6.44
CA GLN A 285 -3.38 6.39 6.56
C GLN A 285 -3.52 7.40 7.68
N ARG A 286 -2.58 7.38 8.61
CA ARG A 286 -2.57 8.28 9.75
C ARG A 286 -1.32 9.17 9.72
N SER A 287 -1.53 10.45 9.97
CA SER A 287 -0.43 11.40 10.06
C SER A 287 0.28 11.30 11.41
N ARG A 288 1.58 11.63 11.44
CA ARG A 288 2.34 11.72 12.71
C ARG A 288 1.71 12.71 13.69
N ALA A 289 1.06 13.77 13.20
CA ALA A 289 0.37 14.74 14.04
C ALA A 289 -0.86 14.13 14.71
N TYR A 290 -1.63 13.33 14.00
CA TYR A 290 -2.74 12.57 14.56
C TYR A 290 -2.26 11.59 15.64
N VAL A 291 -1.23 10.79 15.33
CA VAL A 291 -0.67 9.82 16.28
C VAL A 291 -0.12 10.50 17.55
N LYS A 292 0.55 11.64 17.41
CA LYS A 292 1.00 12.42 18.58
C LYS A 292 -0.17 12.83 19.47
N ARG A 293 -1.29 13.29 18.91
CA ARG A 293 -2.48 13.66 19.69
C ARG A 293 -3.11 12.46 20.39
N SER A 294 -3.26 11.34 19.67
CA SER A 294 -3.81 10.10 20.24
C SER A 294 -2.98 9.63 21.43
N LEU A 295 -1.67 9.61 21.31
CA LEU A 295 -0.78 9.16 22.38
C LEU A 295 -0.75 10.13 23.59
N LEU A 296 -1.03 11.42 23.41
CA LEU A 296 -1.15 12.37 24.50
C LEU A 296 -2.42 12.16 25.34
N THR A 297 -3.47 11.59 24.72
CA THR A 297 -4.73 11.23 25.42
C THR A 297 -4.63 9.89 26.15
N GLU A 298 -3.73 9.01 25.75
CA GLU A 298 -3.43 7.77 26.46
C GLU A 298 -2.53 8.08 27.68
N GLN A 299 -3.11 8.12 28.87
CA GLN A 299 -2.37 8.35 30.11
C GLN A 299 -1.26 7.30 30.30
N GLY A 300 -0.01 7.72 30.17
CA GLY A 300 1.16 6.93 30.58
C GLY A 300 2.21 6.58 29.51
N ASN A 301 1.99 6.78 28.24
CA ASN A 301 2.97 6.45 27.20
C ASN A 301 3.68 7.71 26.64
N ASN A 302 4.84 8.05 27.19
CA ASN A 302 5.77 9.00 26.61
C ASN A 302 6.48 8.38 25.38
N VAL A 303 5.78 8.24 24.26
CA VAL A 303 6.42 7.89 23.00
C VAL A 303 7.11 9.14 22.46
N LEU A 304 8.42 9.17 22.58
CA LEU A 304 9.25 10.25 22.04
C LEU A 304 9.38 10.05 20.52
N PHE A 305 8.69 10.89 19.77
CA PHE A 305 8.98 11.01 18.32
C PHE A 305 10.25 11.85 18.16
N SER A 306 11.20 11.34 17.36
CA SER A 306 12.36 12.14 16.95
C SER A 306 11.90 13.39 16.19
N GLU A 307 12.38 14.56 16.62
CA GLU A 307 12.15 15.81 15.90
C GLU A 307 12.95 15.83 14.60
N ARG A 308 12.27 16.17 13.51
CA ARG A 308 12.93 16.36 12.22
C ARG A 308 13.63 17.71 12.24
N LYS A 309 14.94 17.71 12.43
CA LYS A 309 15.75 18.92 12.25
C LYS A 309 15.95 19.19 10.75
N PRO A 310 15.99 20.45 10.34
CA PRO A 310 16.35 20.77 8.97
C PRO A 310 17.75 20.20 8.66
N PRO A 311 17.96 19.70 7.42
CA PRO A 311 19.25 19.15 7.06
C PRO A 311 20.33 20.22 7.20
N THR A 312 21.40 19.91 7.94
CA THR A 312 22.56 20.78 8.04
C THR A 312 23.49 20.46 6.87
N VAL A 313 23.69 21.43 6.00
CA VAL A 313 24.64 21.27 4.89
C VAL A 313 26.04 21.43 5.47
N ALA A 314 26.80 20.33 5.47
CA ALA A 314 28.22 20.40 5.76
C ALA A 314 28.94 20.96 4.52
N ASN A 315 29.20 22.27 4.52
CA ASN A 315 30.00 22.88 3.47
C ASN A 315 31.45 22.43 3.59
N TYR A 316 31.92 21.66 2.65
CA TYR A 316 33.33 21.36 2.53
C TYR A 316 33.84 21.74 1.13
N SER A 317 35.04 22.25 1.05
CA SER A 317 35.66 22.58 -0.23
C SER A 317 36.27 21.33 -0.82
N LEU A 318 35.70 20.87 -1.96
CA LEU A 318 36.26 19.77 -2.76
C LEU A 318 37.72 20.07 -3.15
N GLU A 319 38.02 21.32 -3.46
CA GLU A 319 39.36 21.76 -3.84
C GLU A 319 40.34 21.65 -2.69
N LYS A 320 39.94 22.02 -1.45
CA LYS A 320 40.78 21.88 -0.25
C LYS A 320 40.93 20.41 0.18
N SER A 321 39.89 19.59 -0.02
CA SER A 321 39.87 18.18 0.42
C SER A 321 40.61 17.26 -0.55
N TYR A 322 40.45 17.49 -1.85
CA TYR A 322 40.97 16.59 -2.89
C TYR A 322 41.99 17.26 -3.81
N GLY A 323 42.14 18.61 -3.73
CA GLY A 323 43.18 19.36 -4.37
C GLY A 323 43.41 18.99 -5.86
N ARG A 324 44.61 18.56 -6.17
CA ARG A 324 45.06 18.22 -7.52
C ARG A 324 44.25 17.09 -8.15
N LEU A 325 43.76 16.16 -7.36
CA LEU A 325 43.04 14.97 -7.81
C LEU A 325 41.76 15.28 -8.57
N ILE A 326 41.00 16.30 -8.12
CA ILE A 326 39.81 16.76 -8.86
C ILE A 326 40.17 17.42 -10.18
N LYS A 327 41.26 18.17 -10.20
CA LYS A 327 41.74 18.83 -11.43
C LYS A 327 42.17 17.78 -12.45
N ASP A 328 42.98 16.82 -12.04
CA ASP A 328 43.44 15.69 -12.88
C ASP A 328 42.23 14.86 -13.37
N PHE A 329 41.24 14.69 -12.51
CA PHE A 329 40.00 13.96 -12.85
C PHE A 329 39.17 14.71 -13.89
N LYS A 330 38.97 16.04 -13.74
CA LYS A 330 38.30 16.88 -14.74
C LYS A 330 39.03 16.88 -16.08
N GLU A 331 40.34 17.09 -16.07
CA GLU A 331 41.17 17.08 -17.27
C GLU A 331 41.12 15.70 -17.98
N SER A 332 40.99 14.65 -17.20
CA SER A 332 40.82 13.30 -17.74
C SER A 332 39.50 13.16 -18.54
N PHE A 333 38.39 13.79 -18.15
CA PHE A 333 37.13 13.73 -18.91
C PHE A 333 37.16 14.53 -20.21
N ASP A 334 38.05 15.51 -20.33
CA ASP A 334 38.18 16.36 -21.53
C ASP A 334 39.34 15.91 -22.43
N ARG A 335 39.96 14.76 -22.16
CA ARG A 335 41.07 14.22 -22.94
C ARG A 335 40.61 13.88 -24.36
N LYS A 336 41.32 14.43 -25.36
CA LYS A 336 41.02 14.22 -26.76
C LYS A 336 42.16 13.38 -27.39
N ASP A 337 41.81 12.57 -28.38
CA ASP A 337 42.77 11.89 -29.23
C ASP A 337 43.46 12.83 -30.22
N LYS A 338 44.39 12.32 -30.99
CA LYS A 338 45.09 13.13 -32.02
C LYS A 338 44.17 13.67 -33.09
N ASN A 339 42.92 13.19 -33.21
CA ASN A 339 41.93 13.57 -34.17
C ASN A 339 40.87 14.50 -33.57
N GLY A 340 41.06 14.92 -32.31
CA GLY A 340 40.13 15.82 -31.62
C GLY A 340 38.88 15.13 -31.04
N LYS A 341 38.77 13.82 -31.11
CA LYS A 341 37.65 13.05 -30.57
C LYS A 341 37.88 12.79 -29.08
N THR A 342 36.87 12.99 -28.25
CA THR A 342 36.92 12.78 -26.82
C THR A 342 37.12 11.29 -26.48
N ILE A 343 38.19 10.99 -25.75
CA ILE A 343 38.48 9.62 -25.31
C ILE A 343 37.63 9.33 -24.06
N PRO A 344 36.78 8.28 -24.06
CA PRO A 344 36.01 7.93 -22.88
C PRO A 344 36.94 7.41 -21.77
N ILE A 345 36.90 8.04 -20.61
CA ILE A 345 37.73 7.67 -19.46
C ILE A 345 37.22 6.41 -18.76
N LEU A 346 35.92 6.21 -18.76
CA LEU A 346 35.31 5.00 -18.25
C LEU A 346 35.30 3.90 -19.32
N SER A 347 36.50 3.55 -19.78
CA SER A 347 36.73 2.50 -20.79
C SER A 347 36.70 1.08 -20.22
N LEU A 348 36.48 0.91 -18.91
CA LEU A 348 36.33 -0.42 -18.32
C LEU A 348 35.13 -1.14 -18.93
N ALA A 349 35.27 -2.43 -19.21
CA ALA A 349 34.23 -3.25 -19.84
C ALA A 349 32.90 -3.21 -19.11
N ILE A 350 32.87 -2.98 -17.78
CA ILE A 350 31.66 -2.83 -16.97
C ILE A 350 30.87 -1.55 -17.31
N TYR A 351 31.54 -0.48 -17.77
CA TYR A 351 30.91 0.80 -18.12
C TYR A 351 30.73 1.00 -19.62
N SER A 352 31.53 0.33 -20.41
CA SER A 352 31.51 0.40 -21.87
C SER A 352 31.78 -0.96 -22.51
N PRO A 353 30.88 -1.96 -22.30
CA PRO A 353 31.10 -3.34 -22.72
C PRO A 353 31.24 -3.52 -24.23
N TYR A 354 30.82 -2.53 -25.02
CA TYR A 354 30.87 -2.56 -26.48
C TYR A 354 31.95 -1.61 -27.08
N SER A 355 32.90 -1.16 -26.25
CA SER A 355 34.03 -0.38 -26.79
C SER A 355 34.90 -1.24 -27.69
N ASP A 356 35.65 -0.61 -28.60
CA ASP A 356 36.56 -1.32 -29.52
C ASP A 356 37.61 -2.16 -28.79
N ASP A 357 37.94 -1.80 -27.57
CA ASP A 357 38.94 -2.49 -26.75
C ASP A 357 38.47 -3.83 -26.15
N TYR A 358 37.14 -4.00 -26.01
CA TYR A 358 36.58 -5.17 -25.28
C TYR A 358 35.57 -5.99 -26.08
N PHE A 359 34.98 -5.41 -27.12
CA PHE A 359 33.90 -6.07 -27.88
C PHE A 359 34.48 -6.80 -29.11
N ILE A 360 34.38 -8.12 -29.13
CA ILE A 360 34.89 -8.99 -30.22
C ILE A 360 33.80 -9.30 -31.27
N GLY A 361 32.56 -8.81 -31.11
CA GLY A 361 31.41 -9.09 -31.99
C GLY A 361 31.28 -8.12 -33.15
N ASP A 362 30.36 -8.45 -34.08
CA ASP A 362 30.03 -7.60 -35.24
C ASP A 362 29.18 -6.40 -34.81
N LYS A 363 29.74 -5.22 -34.85
CA LYS A 363 29.09 -3.96 -34.48
C LYS A 363 28.05 -3.49 -35.48
N SER A 364 28.06 -4.00 -36.71
CA SER A 364 27.10 -3.62 -37.75
C SER A 364 25.66 -4.03 -37.44
N LYS A 365 25.49 -4.96 -36.50
CA LYS A 365 24.19 -5.49 -36.00
C LYS A 365 23.72 -4.86 -34.69
N MET A 366 24.46 -3.90 -34.16
CA MET A 366 24.09 -3.24 -32.91
C MET A 366 23.03 -2.18 -33.14
N ASP A 367 21.97 -2.27 -32.36
CA ASP A 367 20.89 -1.30 -32.35
C ASP A 367 21.41 0.07 -31.83
N GLU A 368 21.10 1.17 -32.57
CA GLU A 368 21.46 2.54 -32.16
C GLU A 368 20.99 2.88 -30.73
N MET A 369 19.94 2.18 -30.27
CA MET A 369 19.40 2.29 -28.93
C MET A 369 20.36 1.82 -27.83
N VAL A 370 21.22 0.82 -28.10
CA VAL A 370 22.19 0.28 -27.14
C VAL A 370 23.36 1.23 -26.99
N THR A 371 23.82 1.81 -28.09
CA THR A 371 24.90 2.80 -28.11
C THR A 371 24.47 4.11 -27.42
N GLY A 372 23.22 4.55 -27.65
CA GLY A 372 22.65 5.73 -26.99
C GLY A 372 22.52 5.59 -25.47
N ARG A 373 22.15 4.41 -24.96
CA ARG A 373 22.05 4.14 -23.52
C ARG A 373 23.41 4.18 -22.82
N GLN A 374 24.46 3.68 -23.44
CA GLN A 374 25.83 3.77 -22.88
C GLN A 374 26.29 5.22 -22.76
N GLN A 375 26.05 6.03 -23.78
CA GLN A 375 26.37 7.47 -23.76
C GLN A 375 25.62 8.18 -22.64
N GLN A 376 24.36 7.81 -22.39
CA GLN A 376 23.55 8.35 -21.30
C GLN A 376 24.10 7.97 -19.92
N VAL A 377 24.53 6.72 -19.73
CA VAL A 377 25.12 6.27 -18.45
C VAL A 377 26.43 7.00 -18.17
N VAL A 378 27.30 7.13 -19.16
CA VAL A 378 28.56 7.88 -19.03
C VAL A 378 28.30 9.36 -18.72
N ASN A 379 27.33 9.99 -19.40
CA ASN A 379 26.92 11.37 -19.14
C ASN A 379 26.31 11.54 -17.75
N LEU A 380 25.50 10.58 -17.28
CA LEU A 380 24.92 10.61 -15.94
C LEU A 380 26.02 10.52 -14.88
N ILE A 381 27.00 9.61 -15.03
CA ILE A 381 28.14 9.48 -14.13
C ILE A 381 28.97 10.77 -14.14
N ARG A 382 29.21 11.38 -15.32
CA ARG A 382 29.86 12.67 -15.46
C ARG A 382 29.15 13.78 -14.70
N ILE A 383 27.82 13.87 -14.83
CA ILE A 383 27.01 14.86 -14.13
C ILE A 383 27.04 14.65 -12.62
N LEU A 384 26.96 13.39 -12.15
CA LEU A 384 26.99 13.05 -10.73
C LEU A 384 28.35 13.29 -10.06
N LEU A 385 29.44 13.10 -10.80
CA LEU A 385 30.79 13.27 -10.27
C LEU A 385 31.31 14.72 -10.40
N LEU A 386 30.75 15.53 -11.31
CA LEU A 386 31.19 16.91 -11.56
C LEU A 386 30.27 17.97 -10.93
N LYS A 387 29.12 17.58 -10.36
CA LYS A 387 28.26 18.42 -9.51
C LYS A 387 28.67 18.31 -8.05
#